data_20a336860d9d8dc81471d9ab174ca12d
#
_entry.id   20a336860d9d8dc81471d9ab174ca12d
#
_cell.length_a   1.000
_cell.length_b   1.000
_cell.length_c   1.000
_cell.angle_alpha   90.00
_cell.angle_beta   90.00
_cell.angle_gamma   90.00
#
_symmetry.space_group_name_H-M   'P 1'
#
loop_
_entity.id
_entity.type
_entity.pdbx_description
1 polymer ?
#
loop_
_entity_poly.entity_id
_entity_poly.type
_entity_poly.pdbx_seq_one_letter_code
_entity_poly.pdbx_strand_id
1 'polypeptide(L)'
;YIDHGQDWALYFSRSNSGSTGMLLDRSGIVLASFGGADEFFSPDAETRMSNYHVTGDYWGRTGTGILSRYRRDVNGFSLLTGTTRTENSTLTLTVDARLNNKIYELLDTEHNAAVLVCNYKTGELLGMVSAPTVDPLDVENGVPDGAYLNRCLSAAFTPGSTFKLVTAAAAIENIPDINERTFY
;
A
#
# COMPACT_ATOMS: atom_id res chain seq x y z
N TYR A 1 24.55 -3.11 -13.66
CA TYR A 1 24.81 -1.67 -13.47
C TYR A 1 23.53 -0.86 -13.12
N ILE A 2 22.36 -1.27 -13.63
CA ILE A 2 21.08 -0.56 -13.39
C ILE A 2 20.52 -0.92 -12.00
N ASP A 3 20.63 -2.16 -11.56
CA ASP A 3 20.12 -2.60 -10.24
C ASP A 3 20.91 -1.96 -9.09
N HIS A 4 22.24 -1.88 -9.21
CA HIS A 4 23.07 -1.21 -8.20
C HIS A 4 22.88 0.31 -8.15
N GLY A 5 22.46 0.95 -9.24
CA GLY A 5 22.16 2.38 -9.25
C GLY A 5 20.95 2.75 -8.39
N GLN A 6 19.99 1.83 -8.23
CA GLN A 6 18.84 2.06 -7.34
C GLN A 6 19.25 1.92 -5.87
N ASP A 7 20.13 0.98 -5.54
CA ASP A 7 20.66 0.81 -4.18
C ASP A 7 21.46 2.02 -3.72
N TRP A 8 22.29 2.58 -4.60
CA TRP A 8 23.03 3.82 -4.31
C TRP A 8 22.11 5.02 -4.11
N ALA A 9 21.10 5.18 -4.94
CA ALA A 9 20.11 6.25 -4.79
C ALA A 9 19.34 6.13 -3.46
N LEU A 10 19.01 4.90 -3.05
CA LEU A 10 18.43 4.59 -1.76
C LEU A 10 19.37 4.92 -0.61
N TYR A 11 20.62 4.53 -0.69
CA TYR A 11 21.64 4.82 0.32
C TYR A 11 21.84 6.31 0.52
N PHE A 12 22.03 7.06 -0.56
CA PHE A 12 22.21 8.53 -0.48
C PHE A 12 20.92 9.25 -0.04
N SER A 13 19.75 8.75 -0.39
CA SER A 13 18.50 9.32 0.10
C SER A 13 18.30 9.11 1.60
N ARG A 14 18.85 8.02 2.15
CA ARG A 14 18.85 7.73 3.60
C ARG A 14 19.82 8.58 4.39
N SER A 15 20.96 8.92 3.79
CA SER A 15 22.03 9.70 4.46
C SER A 15 21.78 11.21 4.43
N ASN A 16 20.79 11.68 3.68
CA ASN A 16 20.56 13.10 3.48
C ASN A 16 19.51 13.62 4.47
N SER A 17 19.97 14.18 5.58
CA SER A 17 19.16 14.75 6.65
C SER A 17 18.39 16.03 6.28
N GLY A 18 18.42 16.45 5.02
CA GLY A 18 17.75 17.66 4.53
C GLY A 18 16.42 17.41 3.81
N SER A 19 15.99 16.15 3.66
CA SER A 19 14.70 15.82 3.02
C SER A 19 13.60 15.86 4.05
N THR A 20 12.54 16.61 3.77
CA THR A 20 11.38 16.80 4.66
C THR A 20 10.07 16.38 3.98
N GLY A 21 10.16 15.50 3.00
CA GLY A 21 8.99 14.97 2.31
C GLY A 21 8.05 14.18 3.22
N MET A 22 6.76 14.23 2.94
CA MET A 22 5.73 13.51 3.69
C MET A 22 4.78 12.75 2.78
N LEU A 23 4.35 11.59 3.25
CA LEU A 23 3.26 10.80 2.69
C LEU A 23 2.06 10.92 3.63
N LEU A 24 0.98 11.48 3.12
CA LEU A 24 -0.24 11.71 3.88
C LEU A 24 -1.39 10.83 3.37
N ASP A 25 -2.29 10.49 4.26
CA ASP A 25 -3.61 9.99 3.88
C ASP A 25 -4.50 11.13 3.33
N ARG A 26 -5.71 10.82 2.88
CA ARG A 26 -6.68 11.80 2.37
C ARG A 26 -7.09 12.87 3.37
N SER A 27 -6.95 12.62 4.66
CA SER A 27 -7.32 13.52 5.77
C SER A 27 -6.14 14.31 6.36
N GLY A 28 -4.92 14.06 5.85
CA GLY A 28 -3.70 14.70 6.32
C GLY A 28 -2.97 13.95 7.44
N ILE A 29 -3.37 12.69 7.74
CA ILE A 29 -2.63 11.84 8.67
C ILE A 29 -1.31 11.44 8.03
N VAL A 30 -0.21 11.62 8.75
CA VAL A 30 1.13 11.25 8.29
C VAL A 30 1.28 9.72 8.33
N LEU A 31 1.49 9.13 7.16
CA LEU A 31 1.76 7.70 6.99
C LEU A 31 3.27 7.41 6.97
N ALA A 32 4.04 8.30 6.37
CA ALA A 32 5.49 8.26 6.36
C ALA A 32 6.09 9.67 6.25
N SER A 33 7.29 9.85 6.84
CA SER A 33 8.05 11.09 6.78
C SER A 33 9.51 10.79 6.42
N PHE A 34 10.14 11.67 5.65
CA PHE A 34 11.51 11.48 5.20
C PHE A 34 12.55 12.26 6.03
N GLY A 35 12.16 12.77 7.20
CA GLY A 35 13.05 13.55 8.08
C GLY A 35 14.20 12.75 8.74
N GLY A 36 14.07 11.43 8.81
CA GLY A 36 15.05 10.52 9.40
C GLY A 36 14.56 9.09 9.41
N ALA A 37 15.45 8.13 9.67
CA ALA A 37 15.08 6.71 9.69
C ALA A 37 14.12 6.38 10.85
N ASP A 38 14.34 6.99 12.01
CA ASP A 38 13.57 6.75 13.23
C ASP A 38 12.20 7.46 13.21
N GLU A 39 12.07 8.51 12.37
CA GLU A 39 10.83 9.28 12.22
C GLU A 39 10.09 8.95 10.92
N PHE A 40 10.56 7.94 10.19
CA PHE A 40 10.04 7.64 8.87
C PHE A 40 8.58 7.18 8.90
N PHE A 41 8.21 6.32 9.83
CA PHE A 41 6.86 5.79 9.95
C PHE A 41 6.00 6.59 10.91
N SER A 42 4.68 6.43 10.80
CA SER A 42 3.74 6.95 11.79
C SER A 42 4.15 6.53 13.21
N PRO A 43 4.04 7.41 14.23
CA PRO A 43 4.32 7.05 15.62
C PRO A 43 3.32 6.02 16.17
N ASP A 44 2.12 5.94 15.60
CA ASP A 44 1.08 5.02 16.00
C ASP A 44 1.27 3.64 15.36
N ALA A 45 1.41 2.59 16.19
CA ALA A 45 1.68 1.22 15.74
C ALA A 45 0.55 0.64 14.88
N GLU A 46 -0.69 0.90 15.26
CA GLU A 46 -1.85 0.43 14.51
C GLU A 46 -1.88 1.02 13.11
N THR A 47 -1.64 2.33 13.00
CA THR A 47 -1.55 3.03 11.72
C THR A 47 -0.38 2.52 10.88
N ARG A 48 0.78 2.22 11.49
CA ARG A 48 1.91 1.61 10.77
C ARG A 48 1.54 0.25 10.18
N MET A 49 0.97 -0.62 10.99
CA MET A 49 0.65 -2.00 10.60
C MET A 49 -0.50 -2.05 9.58
N SER A 50 -1.57 -1.32 9.81
CA SER A 50 -2.75 -1.30 8.91
C SER A 50 -2.45 -0.70 7.54
N ASN A 51 -1.52 0.27 7.47
CA ASN A 51 -1.14 0.95 6.22
C ASN A 51 0.18 0.46 5.62
N TYR A 52 0.81 -0.56 6.20
CA TYR A 52 2.12 -1.05 5.77
C TYR A 52 2.17 -1.38 4.27
N HIS A 53 1.18 -2.11 3.76
CA HIS A 53 1.14 -2.51 2.36
C HIS A 53 0.79 -1.37 1.40
N VAL A 54 0.15 -0.30 1.91
CA VAL A 54 -0.09 0.93 1.15
C VAL A 54 1.19 1.73 1.02
N THR A 55 1.86 1.98 2.14
CA THR A 55 3.05 2.82 2.19
C THR A 55 4.27 2.11 1.60
N GLY A 56 4.43 0.85 1.91
CA GLY A 56 5.69 0.12 1.78
C GLY A 56 6.62 0.38 2.95
N ASP A 57 7.86 -0.04 2.84
CA ASP A 57 8.85 0.14 3.89
C ASP A 57 10.03 1.02 3.47
N TYR A 58 10.77 1.47 4.50
CA TYR A 58 11.97 2.27 4.31
C TYR A 58 13.08 1.52 3.56
N TRP A 59 13.18 0.20 3.75
CA TRP A 59 14.25 -0.64 3.21
C TRP A 59 13.93 -1.24 1.84
N GLY A 60 12.68 -1.15 1.36
CA GLY A 60 12.25 -1.67 0.06
C GLY A 60 11.94 -3.17 0.05
N ARG A 61 11.59 -3.76 1.21
CA ARG A 61 11.20 -5.18 1.33
C ARG A 61 9.85 -5.44 0.65
N THR A 62 8.97 -4.43 0.67
CA THR A 62 7.66 -4.46 0.02
C THR A 62 7.71 -3.68 -1.28
N GLY A 63 7.80 -4.38 -2.41
CA GLY A 63 7.90 -3.76 -3.73
C GLY A 63 6.61 -3.13 -4.27
N THR A 64 5.48 -3.38 -3.62
CA THR A 64 4.13 -2.95 -4.07
C THR A 64 3.61 -1.70 -3.37
N GLY A 65 4.28 -1.23 -2.32
CA GLY A 65 3.91 0.01 -1.63
C GLY A 65 4.18 1.26 -2.48
N ILE A 66 3.50 2.35 -2.17
CA ILE A 66 3.61 3.62 -2.90
C ILE A 66 5.05 4.15 -2.93
N LEU A 67 5.78 3.93 -1.85
CA LEU A 67 7.18 4.34 -1.71
C LEU A 67 8.13 3.59 -2.63
N SER A 68 7.79 2.39 -3.10
CA SER A 68 8.62 1.67 -4.08
C SER A 68 8.75 2.44 -5.39
N ARG A 69 7.72 3.21 -5.76
CA ARG A 69 7.65 3.96 -7.01
C ARG A 69 7.92 5.47 -6.84
N TYR A 70 7.36 6.07 -5.80
CA TYR A 70 7.33 7.53 -5.65
C TYR A 70 8.33 8.08 -4.62
N ARG A 71 9.21 7.24 -4.08
CA ARG A 71 10.21 7.67 -3.11
C ARG A 71 11.05 8.85 -3.59
N ARG A 72 11.46 8.84 -4.85
CA ARG A 72 12.27 9.92 -5.43
C ARG A 72 11.52 11.23 -5.48
N ASP A 73 10.23 11.19 -5.80
CA ASP A 73 9.39 12.38 -5.91
C ASP A 73 9.14 13.00 -4.55
N VAL A 74 8.97 12.18 -3.52
CA VAL A 74 8.74 12.62 -2.13
C VAL A 74 10.06 13.05 -1.48
N ASN A 75 11.15 12.32 -1.71
CA ASN A 75 12.46 12.60 -1.10
C ASN A 75 13.18 13.80 -1.76
N GLY A 76 12.85 14.12 -3.02
CA GLY A 76 13.45 15.27 -3.73
C GLY A 76 14.95 15.16 -3.99
N PHE A 77 15.55 13.95 -3.89
CA PHE A 77 16.97 13.73 -4.11
C PHE A 77 17.28 13.32 -5.54
N SER A 78 18.29 13.99 -6.16
CA SER A 78 18.86 13.61 -7.45
C SER A 78 20.36 13.34 -7.30
N LEU A 79 20.82 12.23 -7.86
CA LEU A 79 22.24 11.84 -7.87
C LEU A 79 23.14 12.84 -8.61
N LEU A 80 22.59 13.59 -9.57
CA LEU A 80 23.35 14.53 -10.41
C LEU A 80 23.41 15.95 -9.83
N THR A 81 22.36 16.36 -9.13
CA THR A 81 22.18 17.75 -8.67
C THR A 81 22.08 17.88 -7.15
N GLY A 82 22.16 16.78 -6.41
CA GLY A 82 21.89 16.75 -4.98
C GLY A 82 20.40 16.91 -4.67
N THR A 83 20.07 17.58 -3.56
CA THR A 83 18.69 17.94 -3.24
C THR A 83 18.20 19.00 -4.21
N THR A 84 17.24 18.63 -5.06
CA THR A 84 16.71 19.52 -6.09
C THR A 84 15.54 20.38 -5.62
N ARG A 85 15.00 20.09 -4.44
CA ARG A 85 13.85 20.82 -3.88
C ARG A 85 14.19 21.37 -2.51
N THR A 86 14.05 22.67 -2.39
CA THR A 86 14.13 23.41 -1.12
C THR A 86 12.79 23.39 -0.36
N GLU A 87 11.74 22.87 -0.96
CA GLU A 87 10.40 22.79 -0.38
C GLU A 87 10.03 21.36 -0.07
N ASN A 88 9.27 21.16 1.01
CA ASN A 88 8.75 19.88 1.44
C ASN A 88 7.86 19.27 0.35
N SER A 89 8.23 18.12 -0.18
CA SER A 89 7.40 17.39 -1.11
C SER A 89 6.37 16.58 -0.34
N THR A 90 5.10 16.87 -0.54
CA THR A 90 4.00 16.14 0.09
C THR A 90 3.26 15.33 -0.97
N LEU A 91 3.09 14.05 -0.72
CA LEU A 91 2.24 13.17 -1.51
C LEU A 91 1.01 12.79 -0.68
N THR A 92 -0.16 13.19 -1.12
CA THR A 92 -1.43 12.84 -0.47
C THR A 92 -2.08 11.68 -1.22
N LEU A 93 -2.41 10.64 -0.48
CA LEU A 93 -3.10 9.45 -1.00
C LEU A 93 -4.62 9.60 -0.89
N THR A 94 -5.34 8.79 -1.65
CA THR A 94 -6.81 8.69 -1.54
C THR A 94 -7.26 7.80 -0.39
N VAL A 95 -6.36 7.01 0.20
CA VAL A 95 -6.64 6.10 1.33
C VAL A 95 -6.99 6.88 2.58
N ASP A 96 -7.89 6.33 3.36
CA ASP A 96 -8.23 6.81 4.71
C ASP A 96 -7.58 5.88 5.75
N ALA A 97 -6.64 6.42 6.51
CA ALA A 97 -5.89 5.66 7.51
C ALA A 97 -6.79 5.13 8.63
N ARG A 98 -7.83 5.88 9.02
CA ARG A 98 -8.78 5.45 10.05
C ARG A 98 -9.65 4.28 9.56
N LEU A 99 -9.99 4.29 8.27
CA LEU A 99 -10.69 3.17 7.66
C LEU A 99 -9.80 1.93 7.66
N ASN A 100 -8.53 2.07 7.29
CA ASN A 100 -7.57 0.96 7.33
C ASN A 100 -7.36 0.42 8.75
N ASN A 101 -7.25 1.29 9.76
CA ASN A 101 -7.17 0.89 11.16
C ASN A 101 -8.41 0.08 11.56
N LYS A 102 -9.60 0.56 11.21
CA LYS A 102 -10.84 -0.16 11.52
C LYS A 102 -10.97 -1.49 10.79
N ILE A 103 -10.55 -1.57 9.55
CA ILE A 103 -10.47 -2.84 8.81
C ILE A 103 -9.49 -3.79 9.49
N TYR A 104 -8.31 -3.30 9.87
CA TYR A 104 -7.28 -4.11 10.52
C TYR A 104 -7.75 -4.67 11.87
N GLU A 105 -8.40 -3.84 12.71
CA GLU A 105 -9.00 -4.24 13.98
C GLU A 105 -10.02 -5.38 13.82
N LEU A 106 -10.80 -5.36 12.74
CA LEU A 106 -11.84 -6.34 12.45
C LEU A 106 -11.35 -7.61 11.74
N LEU A 107 -10.15 -7.56 11.15
CA LEU A 107 -9.57 -8.71 10.49
C LEU A 107 -8.99 -9.70 11.50
N ASP A 108 -9.21 -10.98 11.21
CA ASP A 108 -8.42 -12.04 11.81
C ASP A 108 -7.01 -12.01 11.18
N THR A 109 -6.07 -11.45 11.93
CA THR A 109 -4.69 -11.24 11.44
C THR A 109 -3.83 -12.50 11.48
N GLU A 110 -4.31 -13.59 12.08
CA GLU A 110 -3.64 -14.89 12.06
C GLU A 110 -3.84 -15.62 10.73
N HIS A 111 -4.88 -15.25 9.98
CA HIS A 111 -5.19 -15.84 8.68
C HIS A 111 -4.83 -14.92 7.52
N ASN A 112 -4.62 -15.53 6.36
CA ASN A 112 -4.40 -14.79 5.12
C ASN A 112 -5.68 -14.08 4.68
N ALA A 113 -5.67 -12.77 4.71
CA ALA A 113 -6.81 -11.95 4.34
C ALA A 113 -6.40 -10.72 3.53
N ALA A 114 -7.33 -10.20 2.74
CA ALA A 114 -7.17 -8.97 2.01
C ALA A 114 -8.51 -8.24 1.91
N VAL A 115 -8.49 -6.94 2.20
CA VAL A 115 -9.66 -6.06 2.04
C VAL A 115 -9.26 -4.86 1.22
N LEU A 116 -10.02 -4.61 0.16
CA LEU A 116 -9.88 -3.47 -0.71
C LEU A 116 -11.21 -2.72 -0.77
N VAL A 117 -11.18 -1.43 -0.48
CA VAL A 117 -12.35 -0.55 -0.55
C VAL A 117 -12.10 0.53 -1.59
N CYS A 118 -12.94 0.59 -2.61
CA CYS A 118 -12.83 1.59 -3.66
C CYS A 118 -14.17 2.33 -3.89
N ASN A 119 -14.06 3.57 -4.29
CA ASN A 119 -15.19 4.33 -4.77
C ASN A 119 -15.42 3.98 -6.25
N TYR A 120 -16.48 3.24 -6.54
CA TYR A 120 -16.75 2.77 -7.90
C TYR A 120 -17.08 3.89 -8.91
N LYS A 121 -17.43 5.09 -8.43
CA LYS A 121 -17.72 6.24 -9.29
C LYS A 121 -16.47 7.04 -9.66
N THR A 122 -15.54 7.19 -8.71
CA THR A 122 -14.32 8.01 -8.90
C THR A 122 -13.08 7.18 -9.19
N GLY A 123 -13.11 5.88 -8.85
CA GLY A 123 -11.93 5.01 -8.91
C GLY A 123 -10.96 5.19 -7.74
N GLU A 124 -11.26 6.06 -6.78
CA GLU A 124 -10.43 6.28 -5.61
C GLU A 124 -10.34 5.02 -4.76
N LEU A 125 -9.12 4.65 -4.39
CA LEU A 125 -8.85 3.62 -3.40
C LEU A 125 -8.96 4.24 -2.02
N LEU A 126 -9.98 3.84 -1.25
CA LEU A 126 -10.26 4.38 0.08
C LEU A 126 -9.62 3.57 1.20
N GLY A 127 -9.50 2.27 1.02
CA GLY A 127 -8.86 1.37 1.96
C GLY A 127 -8.20 0.19 1.28
N MET A 128 -7.05 -0.25 1.81
CA MET A 128 -6.33 -1.43 1.38
C MET A 128 -5.56 -2.01 2.55
N VAL A 129 -5.99 -3.16 3.04
CA VAL A 129 -5.37 -3.89 4.15
C VAL A 129 -5.11 -5.32 3.75
N SER A 130 -3.92 -5.81 4.02
CA SER A 130 -3.49 -7.19 3.79
C SER A 130 -2.98 -7.80 5.09
N ALA A 131 -3.42 -9.01 5.41
CA ALA A 131 -2.99 -9.76 6.58
C ALA A 131 -2.38 -11.12 6.17
N PRO A 132 -1.37 -11.63 6.91
CA PRO A 132 -0.68 -10.95 8.00
C PRO A 132 0.10 -9.73 7.54
N THR A 133 0.43 -8.85 8.47
CA THR A 133 1.25 -7.66 8.27
C THR A 133 2.39 -7.62 9.29
N VAL A 134 3.21 -6.60 9.23
CA VAL A 134 4.37 -6.40 10.12
C VAL A 134 4.39 -4.98 10.63
N ASP A 135 4.80 -4.78 11.87
CA ASP A 135 5.24 -3.46 12.32
C ASP A 135 6.67 -3.23 11.79
N PRO A 136 6.89 -2.27 10.91
CA PRO A 136 8.21 -2.01 10.35
C PRO A 136 9.26 -1.60 11.40
N LEU A 137 8.83 -1.14 12.58
CA LEU A 137 9.71 -0.78 13.69
C LEU A 137 9.98 -1.94 14.67
N ASP A 138 9.28 -3.06 14.53
CA ASP A 138 9.39 -4.21 15.44
C ASP A 138 9.66 -5.53 14.70
N VAL A 139 10.53 -5.50 13.70
CA VAL A 139 10.88 -6.67 12.89
C VAL A 139 11.79 -7.66 13.65
N GLU A 140 12.47 -7.23 14.71
CA GLU A 140 13.40 -8.06 15.48
C GLU A 140 12.66 -9.13 16.30
N ASN A 141 11.44 -8.88 16.70
CA ASN A 141 10.61 -9.84 17.46
C ASN A 141 9.96 -10.92 16.58
N GLY A 142 10.28 -10.89 15.28
CA GLY A 142 9.81 -11.87 14.31
C GLY A 142 8.82 -11.26 13.33
N VAL A 143 8.83 -11.80 12.11
CA VAL A 143 7.93 -11.39 11.03
C VAL A 143 7.08 -12.59 10.65
N PRO A 144 5.74 -12.47 10.67
CA PRO A 144 4.86 -13.53 10.23
C PRO A 144 5.15 -13.95 8.78
N ASP A 145 5.02 -15.23 8.48
CA ASP A 145 5.22 -15.71 7.11
C ASP A 145 4.25 -15.03 6.13
N GLY A 146 4.82 -14.53 5.04
CA GLY A 146 4.06 -13.79 4.03
C GLY A 146 3.58 -12.39 4.45
N ALA A 147 4.07 -11.82 5.55
CA ALA A 147 3.69 -10.48 6.00
C ALA A 147 4.12 -9.35 5.05
N TYR A 148 5.13 -9.58 4.22
CA TYR A 148 5.54 -8.62 3.18
C TYR A 148 4.72 -8.71 1.89
N LEU A 149 3.86 -9.73 1.76
CA LEU A 149 3.05 -9.93 0.57
C LEU A 149 1.79 -9.05 0.62
N ASN A 150 1.68 -8.12 -0.30
CA ASN A 150 0.44 -7.39 -0.52
C ASN A 150 -0.58 -8.27 -1.25
N ARG A 151 -1.47 -8.90 -0.50
CA ARG A 151 -2.46 -9.83 -1.04
C ARG A 151 -3.55 -9.16 -1.86
N CYS A 152 -3.75 -7.85 -1.69
CA CYS A 152 -4.67 -7.10 -2.52
C CYS A 152 -4.18 -6.97 -3.97
N LEU A 153 -2.86 -6.99 -4.19
CA LEU A 153 -2.24 -6.74 -5.49
C LEU A 153 -1.54 -7.97 -6.08
N SER A 154 -1.00 -8.84 -5.24
CA SER A 154 -0.05 -9.89 -5.68
C SER A 154 -0.50 -11.31 -5.38
N ALA A 155 -1.58 -11.52 -4.63
CA ALA A 155 -2.08 -12.86 -4.34
C ALA A 155 -3.17 -13.27 -5.31
N ALA A 156 -3.16 -14.56 -5.68
CA ALA A 156 -4.25 -15.20 -6.41
C ALA A 156 -5.15 -15.94 -5.43
N PHE A 157 -6.44 -15.67 -5.49
CA PHE A 157 -7.45 -16.34 -4.68
C PHE A 157 -8.42 -17.10 -5.58
N THR A 158 -8.88 -18.26 -5.12
CA THR A 158 -10.00 -18.95 -5.76
C THR A 158 -11.27 -18.14 -5.52
N PRO A 159 -11.92 -17.58 -6.55
CA PRO A 159 -13.03 -16.65 -6.37
C PRO A 159 -14.29 -17.31 -5.81
N GLY A 160 -14.44 -18.62 -6.01
CA GLY A 160 -15.62 -19.35 -5.57
C GLY A 160 -16.91 -18.73 -6.09
N SER A 161 -17.92 -18.63 -5.23
CA SER A 161 -19.24 -18.10 -5.58
C SER A 161 -19.27 -16.63 -5.97
N THR A 162 -18.26 -15.84 -5.64
CA THR A 162 -18.18 -14.43 -6.06
C THR A 162 -18.04 -14.30 -7.57
N PHE A 163 -17.46 -15.30 -8.23
CA PHE A 163 -17.35 -15.35 -9.69
C PHE A 163 -18.70 -15.50 -10.41
N LYS A 164 -19.75 -15.91 -9.69
CA LYS A 164 -21.11 -15.99 -10.26
C LYS A 164 -21.63 -14.64 -10.75
N LEU A 165 -21.18 -13.52 -10.18
CA LEU A 165 -21.52 -12.18 -10.68
C LEU A 165 -20.99 -11.96 -12.09
N VAL A 166 -19.74 -12.38 -12.36
CA VAL A 166 -19.13 -12.30 -13.70
C VAL A 166 -19.86 -13.21 -14.67
N THR A 167 -20.16 -14.44 -14.23
CA THR A 167 -20.91 -15.41 -15.05
C THR A 167 -22.31 -14.90 -15.38
N ALA A 168 -23.00 -14.31 -14.40
CA ALA A 168 -24.34 -13.74 -14.61
C ALA A 168 -24.30 -12.54 -15.58
N ALA A 169 -23.33 -11.63 -15.43
CA ALA A 169 -23.15 -10.52 -16.36
C ALA A 169 -22.90 -11.01 -17.79
N ALA A 170 -21.98 -11.95 -17.95
CA ALA A 170 -21.71 -12.56 -19.26
C ALA A 170 -22.94 -13.27 -19.86
N ALA A 171 -23.74 -13.94 -19.02
CA ALA A 171 -24.98 -14.58 -19.48
C ALA A 171 -26.02 -13.55 -19.96
N ILE A 172 -26.19 -12.44 -19.22
CA ILE A 172 -27.10 -11.36 -19.59
C ILE A 172 -26.68 -10.70 -20.92
N GLU A 173 -25.38 -10.54 -21.13
CA GLU A 173 -24.86 -9.90 -22.34
C GLU A 173 -24.93 -10.81 -23.58
N ASN A 174 -24.77 -12.13 -23.41
CA ASN A 174 -24.55 -13.04 -24.53
C ASN A 174 -25.69 -14.04 -24.78
N ILE A 175 -26.64 -14.20 -23.86
CA ILE A 175 -27.75 -15.15 -23.99
C ILE A 175 -29.06 -14.37 -24.13
N PRO A 176 -29.65 -14.32 -25.34
CA PRO A 176 -31.00 -13.78 -25.51
C PRO A 176 -32.00 -14.52 -24.61
N ASP A 177 -32.92 -13.78 -24.04
CA ASP A 177 -34.02 -14.32 -23.24
C ASP A 177 -33.60 -15.07 -21.97
N ILE A 178 -32.39 -14.71 -21.42
CA ILE A 178 -31.87 -15.37 -20.21
C ILE A 178 -32.87 -15.36 -19.04
N ASN A 179 -33.65 -14.29 -18.91
CA ASN A 179 -34.64 -14.11 -17.84
C ASN A 179 -35.88 -15.00 -18.01
N GLU A 180 -36.10 -15.58 -19.19
CA GLU A 180 -37.22 -16.46 -19.51
C GLU A 180 -36.84 -17.94 -19.44
N ARG A 181 -35.53 -18.22 -19.29
CA ARG A 181 -35.01 -19.60 -19.27
C ARG A 181 -35.09 -20.19 -17.85
N THR A 182 -35.55 -21.43 -17.78
CA THR A 182 -35.51 -22.25 -16.57
C THR A 182 -34.33 -23.21 -16.67
N PHE A 183 -33.50 -23.23 -15.64
CA PHE A 183 -32.37 -24.15 -15.52
C PHE A 183 -32.70 -25.21 -14.47
N TYR A 184 -32.52 -26.47 -14.81
CA TYR A 184 -32.78 -27.63 -13.96
C TYR A 184 -31.46 -28.24 -13.45
#